data_41c199eaf515f0b15d1e3a9110f36eb3
#
_entry.id   41c199eaf515f0b15d1e3a9110f36eb3
#
_cell.length_a   1.000
_cell.length_b   1.000
_cell.length_c   1.000
_cell.angle_alpha   90.00
_cell.angle_beta   90.00
_cell.angle_gamma   90.00
#
_symmetry.space_group_name_H-M   'P 1'
#
loop_
_entity.id
_entity.type
_entity.pdbx_description
1 polymer ?
#
loop_
_entity_poly.entity_id
_entity_poly.type
_entity_poly.pdbx_seq_one_letter_code
_entity_poly.pdbx_strand_id
1 'polypeptide(L)'
;MADTSTRTLSAELEKELQSAPTTHQGLLEWVREVAALTQPDHIYWVDGSEEEYNRLAQELVDAGTFVRLSDHEFPNSYAAFSDPDDVARVEERTFICSETEEGAGPTNNWRDPVEMKKTLTGLFEGSMRGRTMYVIPFVMGSLKAKKPKIAVELSDSAYVVCSM
;
A
#
# COMPACT_ATOMS: atom_id res chain seq x y z
N MET A 1 -1.11 -3.90 -25.50
CA MET A 1 -2.25 -3.87 -24.57
C MET A 1 -2.30 -5.25 -23.96
N ALA A 2 -1.86 -5.41 -22.71
CA ALA A 2 -2.04 -6.68 -22.00
C ALA A 2 -3.54 -6.83 -21.77
N ASP A 3 -4.08 -7.94 -22.19
CA ASP A 3 -5.47 -8.35 -21.99
C ASP A 3 -5.74 -8.40 -20.47
N THR A 4 -6.29 -7.32 -19.95
CA THR A 4 -6.84 -7.29 -18.59
C THR A 4 -8.17 -8.02 -18.69
N SER A 5 -8.09 -9.35 -18.88
CA SER A 5 -9.22 -10.23 -18.70
C SER A 5 -9.89 -9.83 -17.40
N THR A 6 -11.13 -9.43 -17.46
CA THR A 6 -11.99 -8.92 -16.40
C THR A 6 -12.06 -10.00 -15.30
N ARG A 7 -11.04 -10.03 -14.42
CA ARG A 7 -11.12 -10.87 -13.23
C ARG A 7 -12.20 -10.26 -12.35
N THR A 8 -13.26 -11.01 -12.17
CA THR A 8 -14.39 -10.59 -11.34
C THR A 8 -13.98 -10.73 -9.87
N LEU A 9 -14.17 -9.67 -9.08
CA LEU A 9 -14.02 -9.73 -7.64
C LEU A 9 -15.03 -10.71 -7.03
N SER A 10 -14.74 -11.24 -5.84
CA SER A 10 -15.72 -11.97 -5.05
C SER A 10 -16.89 -11.06 -4.66
N ALA A 11 -18.06 -11.63 -4.37
CA ALA A 11 -19.22 -10.86 -3.94
C ALA A 11 -18.95 -10.09 -2.65
N GLU A 12 -18.07 -10.59 -1.79
CA GLU A 12 -17.67 -9.96 -0.54
C GLU A 12 -16.81 -8.71 -0.80
N LEU A 13 -15.78 -8.82 -1.64
CA LEU A 13 -14.94 -7.68 -2.03
C LEU A 13 -15.75 -6.60 -2.77
N GLU A 14 -16.70 -6.98 -3.62
CA GLU A 14 -17.60 -6.01 -4.27
C GLU A 14 -18.47 -5.27 -3.24
N LYS A 15 -18.95 -5.94 -2.20
CA LYS A 15 -19.70 -5.32 -1.11
C LYS A 15 -18.83 -4.34 -0.31
N GLU A 16 -17.59 -4.74 0.03
CA GLU A 16 -16.64 -3.88 0.73
C GLU A 16 -16.26 -2.65 -0.11
N LEU A 17 -16.11 -2.83 -1.42
CA LEU A 17 -15.87 -1.72 -2.34
C LEU A 17 -17.08 -0.78 -2.45
N GLN A 18 -18.31 -1.30 -2.45
CA GLN A 18 -19.54 -0.50 -2.45
C GLN A 18 -19.77 0.26 -1.13
N SER A 19 -19.19 -0.23 -0.02
CA SER A 19 -19.24 0.46 1.28
C SER A 19 -18.16 1.52 1.45
N ALA A 20 -17.39 1.84 0.40
CA ALA A 20 -16.34 2.84 0.43
C ALA A 20 -16.84 4.21 0.93
N PRO A 21 -16.08 4.91 1.78
CA PRO A 21 -16.46 6.24 2.28
C PRO A 21 -16.23 7.34 1.24
N THR A 22 -16.28 7.01 -0.03
CA THR A 22 -16.02 7.93 -1.15
C THR A 22 -16.91 7.63 -2.34
N THR A 23 -17.20 8.67 -3.12
CA THR A 23 -17.89 8.57 -4.42
C THR A 23 -16.97 8.83 -5.61
N HIS A 24 -15.65 8.93 -5.38
CA HIS A 24 -14.67 9.22 -6.43
C HIS A 24 -14.48 8.00 -7.33
N GLN A 25 -15.13 8.00 -8.50
CA GLN A 25 -15.18 6.83 -9.41
C GLN A 25 -13.80 6.33 -9.82
N GLY A 26 -12.88 7.22 -10.20
CA GLY A 26 -11.53 6.82 -10.60
C GLY A 26 -10.74 6.14 -9.48
N LEU A 27 -10.98 6.50 -8.21
CA LEU A 27 -10.38 5.79 -7.07
C LEU A 27 -10.99 4.40 -6.90
N LEU A 28 -12.33 4.29 -6.97
CA LEU A 28 -13.02 3.01 -6.85
C LEU A 28 -12.61 2.03 -7.96
N GLU A 29 -12.49 2.51 -9.20
CA GLU A 29 -12.00 1.73 -10.34
C GLU A 29 -10.57 1.25 -10.11
N TRP A 30 -9.67 2.13 -9.68
CA TRP A 30 -8.28 1.77 -9.40
C TRP A 30 -8.16 0.75 -8.27
N VAL A 31 -8.90 0.91 -7.16
CA VAL A 31 -8.93 -0.08 -6.06
C VAL A 31 -9.45 -1.43 -6.57
N ARG A 32 -10.50 -1.42 -7.39
CA ARG A 32 -11.04 -2.64 -8.02
C ARG A 32 -10.00 -3.35 -8.91
N GLU A 33 -9.31 -2.60 -9.76
CA GLU A 33 -8.26 -3.15 -10.65
C GLU A 33 -7.12 -3.78 -9.84
N VAL A 34 -6.64 -3.09 -8.80
CA VAL A 34 -5.56 -3.59 -7.96
C VAL A 34 -6.03 -4.79 -7.15
N ALA A 35 -7.23 -4.79 -6.59
CA ALA A 35 -7.79 -5.94 -5.88
C ALA A 35 -7.96 -7.16 -6.80
N ALA A 36 -8.39 -6.96 -8.04
CA ALA A 36 -8.49 -8.04 -9.02
C ALA A 36 -7.12 -8.65 -9.39
N LEU A 37 -6.07 -7.82 -9.39
CA LEU A 37 -4.70 -8.26 -9.63
C LEU A 37 -4.11 -8.98 -8.42
N THR A 38 -4.16 -8.36 -7.24
CA THR A 38 -3.45 -8.80 -6.04
C THR A 38 -4.23 -9.84 -5.23
N GLN A 39 -5.54 -9.94 -5.43
CA GLN A 39 -6.45 -10.94 -4.85
C GLN A 39 -6.42 -10.97 -3.30
N PRO A 40 -6.69 -9.85 -2.63
CA PRO A 40 -6.81 -9.80 -1.17
C PRO A 40 -8.06 -10.56 -0.71
N ASP A 41 -8.09 -10.94 0.56
CA ASP A 41 -9.27 -11.52 1.18
C ASP A 41 -10.29 -10.45 1.57
N HIS A 42 -9.80 -9.25 1.94
CA HIS A 42 -10.60 -8.10 2.35
C HIS A 42 -10.08 -6.78 1.78
N ILE A 43 -10.98 -5.78 1.60
CA ILE A 43 -10.65 -4.38 1.34
C ILE A 43 -11.07 -3.55 2.55
N TYR A 44 -10.11 -2.93 3.21
CA TYR A 44 -10.33 -2.10 4.38
C TYR A 44 -10.02 -0.63 4.11
N TRP A 45 -11.00 0.25 4.33
CA TRP A 45 -10.88 1.69 4.15
C TRP A 45 -10.43 2.33 5.46
N VAL A 46 -9.20 2.83 5.47
CA VAL A 46 -8.58 3.46 6.64
C VAL A 46 -9.23 4.81 6.91
N ASP A 47 -9.67 5.03 8.16
CA ASP A 47 -10.34 6.26 8.60
C ASP A 47 -9.45 7.18 9.46
N GLY A 48 -8.31 6.67 9.95
CA GLY A 48 -7.35 7.40 10.76
C GLY A 48 -7.83 7.69 12.18
N SER A 49 -8.81 6.95 12.69
CA SER A 49 -9.29 7.09 14.06
C SER A 49 -8.29 6.50 15.08
N GLU A 50 -8.37 6.96 16.31
CA GLU A 50 -7.57 6.42 17.42
C GLU A 50 -7.97 4.97 17.72
N GLU A 51 -9.23 4.64 17.58
CA GLU A 51 -9.77 3.29 17.73
C GLU A 51 -9.18 2.34 16.69
N GLU A 52 -9.11 2.77 15.44
CA GLU A 52 -8.48 2.01 14.36
C GLU A 52 -7.00 1.77 14.64
N TYR A 53 -6.26 2.84 14.98
CA TYR A 53 -4.85 2.74 15.35
C TYR A 53 -4.61 1.74 16.48
N ASN A 54 -5.38 1.86 17.58
CA ASN A 54 -5.22 0.99 18.75
C ASN A 54 -5.52 -0.48 18.42
N ARG A 55 -6.54 -0.74 17.58
CA ARG A 55 -6.86 -2.09 17.13
C ARG A 55 -5.74 -2.67 16.27
N LEU A 56 -5.29 -1.95 15.25
CA LEU A 56 -4.23 -2.42 14.36
C LEU A 56 -2.89 -2.57 15.09
N ALA A 57 -2.55 -1.66 16.01
CA ALA A 57 -1.36 -1.79 16.83
C ALA A 57 -1.42 -3.04 17.73
N GLN A 58 -2.60 -3.38 18.28
CA GLN A 58 -2.76 -4.60 19.06
C GLN A 58 -2.64 -5.85 18.17
N GLU A 59 -3.22 -5.86 16.98
CA GLU A 59 -3.06 -6.95 16.00
C GLU A 59 -1.57 -7.17 15.66
N LEU A 60 -0.79 -6.08 15.51
CA LEU A 60 0.66 -6.16 15.28
C LEU A 60 1.44 -6.67 16.50
N VAL A 61 0.99 -6.38 17.71
CA VAL A 61 1.56 -6.96 18.95
C VAL A 61 1.27 -8.46 18.99
N ASP A 62 0.04 -8.86 18.72
CA ASP A 62 -0.37 -10.27 18.76
C ASP A 62 0.36 -11.10 17.67
N ALA A 63 0.66 -10.47 16.53
CA ALA A 63 1.47 -11.05 15.45
C ALA A 63 2.99 -11.04 15.72
N GLY A 64 3.45 -10.37 16.80
CA GLY A 64 4.87 -10.25 17.14
C GLY A 64 5.66 -9.23 16.30
N THR A 65 4.98 -8.44 15.47
CA THR A 65 5.59 -7.35 14.69
C THR A 65 5.91 -6.15 15.57
N PHE A 66 5.02 -5.85 16.53
CA PHE A 66 5.23 -4.83 17.55
C PHE A 66 5.52 -5.47 18.91
N VAL A 67 6.36 -4.80 19.68
CA VAL A 67 6.56 -5.07 21.10
C VAL A 67 6.05 -3.85 21.87
N ARG A 68 5.00 -4.03 22.69
CA ARG A 68 4.47 -2.94 23.52
C ARG A 68 5.50 -2.54 24.56
N LEU A 69 5.79 -1.27 24.67
CA LEU A 69 6.68 -0.72 25.69
C LEU A 69 5.94 -0.49 27.01
N SER A 70 6.69 -0.18 28.08
CA SER A 70 6.13 0.14 29.39
C SER A 70 5.25 1.40 29.34
N ASP A 71 3.98 1.29 29.62
CA ASP A 71 3.05 2.43 29.62
C ASP A 71 3.42 3.49 30.67
N HIS A 72 4.20 3.13 31.70
CA HIS A 72 4.69 4.06 32.70
C HIS A 72 5.81 4.97 32.17
N GLU A 73 6.71 4.43 31.33
CA GLU A 73 7.87 5.16 30.82
C GLU A 73 7.64 5.66 29.41
N PHE A 74 6.92 4.89 28.60
CA PHE A 74 6.66 5.15 27.18
C PHE A 74 5.19 4.87 26.85
N PRO A 75 4.25 5.71 27.30
CA PRO A 75 2.84 5.51 27.08
C PRO A 75 2.52 5.46 25.57
N ASN A 76 1.64 4.53 25.20
CA ASN A 76 1.21 4.31 23.81
C ASN A 76 2.36 4.13 22.78
N SER A 77 3.46 3.51 23.22
CA SER A 77 4.64 3.33 22.38
C SER A 77 4.93 1.85 22.13
N TYR A 78 5.44 1.61 20.93
CA TYR A 78 5.79 0.26 20.47
C TYR A 78 7.21 0.27 19.91
N ALA A 79 7.92 -0.85 20.06
CA ALA A 79 9.16 -1.10 19.34
C ALA A 79 8.86 -2.02 18.16
N ALA A 80 9.43 -1.72 17.00
CA ALA A 80 9.46 -2.57 15.82
C ALA A 80 10.91 -2.79 15.39
N PHE A 81 11.22 -4.01 14.99
CA PHE A 81 12.55 -4.37 14.52
C PHE A 81 12.43 -4.97 13.12
N SER A 82 13.15 -4.40 12.16
CA SER A 82 13.27 -4.99 10.83
C SER A 82 14.34 -6.09 10.81
N ASP A 83 14.22 -7.00 9.85
CA ASP A 83 15.25 -7.99 9.60
C ASP A 83 16.59 -7.29 9.26
N PRO A 84 17.76 -7.78 9.77
CA PRO A 84 19.07 -7.24 9.43
C PRO A 84 19.36 -7.20 7.92
N ASP A 85 18.72 -8.09 7.15
CA ASP A 85 18.85 -8.14 5.69
C ASP A 85 17.87 -7.18 4.97
N ASP A 86 17.00 -6.47 5.71
CA ASP A 86 16.10 -5.46 5.16
C ASP A 86 16.85 -4.17 4.87
N VAL A 87 17.27 -4.03 3.61
CA VAL A 87 18.05 -2.89 3.13
C VAL A 87 17.14 -1.88 2.45
N ALA A 88 17.11 -0.65 2.97
CA ALA A 88 16.26 0.44 2.48
C ALA A 88 16.56 0.88 1.03
N ARG A 89 17.78 0.60 0.53
CA ARG A 89 18.19 0.91 -0.85
C ARG A 89 19.01 -0.22 -1.42
N VAL A 90 18.54 -0.74 -2.55
CA VAL A 90 19.25 -1.75 -3.35
C VAL A 90 19.45 -1.16 -4.73
N GLU A 91 20.66 -0.59 -4.98
CA GLU A 91 20.94 0.16 -6.21
C GLU A 91 20.77 -0.71 -7.45
N GLU A 92 21.23 -1.96 -7.41
CA GLU A 92 21.12 -2.91 -8.51
C GLU A 92 19.69 -3.34 -8.85
N ARG A 93 18.71 -3.04 -7.97
CA ARG A 93 17.27 -3.31 -8.15
C ARG A 93 16.45 -2.05 -8.31
N THR A 94 17.08 -0.88 -8.35
CA THR A 94 16.41 0.41 -8.54
C THR A 94 16.56 0.86 -9.98
N PHE A 95 15.45 1.09 -10.67
CA PHE A 95 15.41 1.44 -12.09
C PHE A 95 14.63 2.70 -12.32
N ILE A 96 15.06 3.51 -13.29
CA ILE A 96 14.29 4.58 -13.89
C ILE A 96 13.68 4.07 -15.19
N CYS A 97 12.36 4.20 -15.33
CA CYS A 97 11.61 3.72 -16.48
C CYS A 97 11.12 4.91 -17.33
N SER A 98 12.06 5.70 -17.85
CA SER A 98 11.80 6.77 -18.81
C SER A 98 11.58 6.21 -20.21
N GLU A 99 10.99 7.02 -21.12
CA GLU A 99 10.75 6.61 -22.52
C GLU A 99 12.02 6.24 -23.27
N THR A 100 13.16 6.90 -22.92
CA THR A 100 14.47 6.60 -23.49
C THR A 100 15.49 6.41 -22.38
N GLU A 101 16.56 5.68 -22.66
CA GLU A 101 17.66 5.43 -21.73
C GLU A 101 18.35 6.74 -21.31
N GLU A 102 18.51 7.70 -22.23
CA GLU A 102 19.08 9.02 -21.90
C GLU A 102 18.25 9.76 -20.84
N GLY A 103 16.94 9.56 -20.83
CA GLY A 103 16.03 10.15 -19.84
C GLY A 103 16.24 9.64 -18.41
N ALA A 104 16.91 8.50 -18.24
CA ALA A 104 17.25 7.98 -16.92
C ALA A 104 18.44 8.71 -16.27
N GLY A 105 19.25 9.38 -17.09
CA GLY A 105 20.50 10.04 -16.67
C GLY A 105 21.70 9.08 -16.58
N PRO A 106 22.90 9.62 -16.36
CA PRO A 106 24.14 8.87 -16.57
C PRO A 106 24.48 7.86 -15.45
N THR A 107 23.81 7.91 -14.31
CA THR A 107 24.16 7.12 -13.11
C THR A 107 23.06 6.17 -12.67
N ASN A 108 21.92 6.20 -13.32
CA ASN A 108 20.78 5.35 -12.94
C ASN A 108 20.67 4.12 -13.86
N ASN A 109 20.21 3.01 -13.32
CA ASN A 109 19.83 1.87 -14.12
C ASN A 109 18.54 2.18 -14.87
N TRP A 110 18.51 1.91 -16.17
CA TRP A 110 17.31 2.07 -16.99
C TRP A 110 16.66 0.74 -17.30
N ARG A 111 15.34 0.76 -17.41
CA ARG A 111 14.53 -0.34 -17.97
C ARG A 111 13.41 0.22 -18.81
N ASP A 112 13.07 -0.49 -19.88
CA ASP A 112 11.90 -0.18 -20.70
C ASP A 112 10.63 -0.17 -19.84
N PRO A 113 9.83 0.92 -19.88
CA PRO A 113 8.65 1.07 -19.01
C PRO A 113 7.56 0.02 -19.28
N VAL A 114 7.42 -0.46 -20.52
CA VAL A 114 6.40 -1.46 -20.88
C VAL A 114 6.81 -2.83 -20.34
N GLU A 115 8.07 -3.22 -20.50
CA GLU A 115 8.59 -4.47 -20.00
C GLU A 115 8.62 -4.49 -18.46
N MET A 116 9.04 -3.38 -17.83
CA MET A 116 9.03 -3.29 -16.37
C MET A 116 7.61 -3.37 -15.82
N LYS A 117 6.65 -2.68 -16.43
CA LYS A 117 5.24 -2.77 -16.04
C LYS A 117 4.73 -4.22 -16.14
N LYS A 118 5.08 -4.93 -17.20
CA LYS A 118 4.71 -6.35 -17.36
C LYS A 118 5.33 -7.22 -16.27
N THR A 119 6.59 -7.00 -15.95
CA THR A 119 7.32 -7.73 -14.89
C THR A 119 6.67 -7.50 -13.53
N LEU A 120 6.43 -6.23 -13.18
CA LEU A 120 5.80 -5.86 -11.90
C LEU A 120 4.37 -6.39 -11.80
N THR A 121 3.58 -6.31 -12.88
CA THR A 121 2.23 -6.89 -12.89
C THR A 121 2.26 -8.39 -12.59
N GLY A 122 3.22 -9.12 -13.16
CA GLY A 122 3.37 -10.55 -12.86
C GLY A 122 3.79 -10.84 -11.41
N LEU A 123 4.61 -9.97 -10.81
CA LEU A 123 5.01 -10.10 -9.40
C LEU A 123 3.86 -9.76 -8.43
N PHE A 124 3.01 -8.79 -8.80
CA PHE A 124 1.86 -8.41 -7.98
C PHE A 124 0.67 -9.36 -8.09
N GLU A 125 0.65 -10.26 -9.09
CA GLU A 125 -0.46 -11.18 -9.27
C GLU A 125 -0.63 -12.11 -8.06
N GLY A 126 -1.76 -11.95 -7.35
CA GLY A 126 -2.10 -12.72 -6.16
C GLY A 126 -1.21 -12.47 -4.94
N SER A 127 -0.47 -11.35 -4.91
CA SER A 127 0.46 -11.03 -3.81
C SER A 127 -0.23 -10.79 -2.47
N MET A 128 -1.52 -10.42 -2.48
CA MET A 128 -2.27 -10.13 -1.25
C MET A 128 -3.19 -11.27 -0.81
N ARG A 129 -3.08 -12.48 -1.38
CA ARG A 129 -3.88 -13.63 -0.93
C ARG A 129 -3.63 -13.94 0.54
N GLY A 130 -4.70 -14.18 1.30
CA GLY A 130 -4.63 -14.39 2.76
C GLY A 130 -4.41 -13.10 3.54
N ARG A 131 -4.54 -11.92 2.92
CA ARG A 131 -4.26 -10.62 3.53
C ARG A 131 -5.37 -9.63 3.28
N THR A 132 -5.39 -8.56 4.07
CA THR A 132 -6.27 -7.40 3.88
C THR A 132 -5.56 -6.34 3.05
N MET A 133 -6.23 -5.83 2.01
CA MET A 133 -5.81 -4.60 1.32
C MET A 133 -6.30 -3.39 2.10
N TYR A 134 -5.40 -2.61 2.64
CA TYR A 134 -5.69 -1.32 3.27
C TYR A 134 -5.68 -0.22 2.22
N VAL A 135 -6.76 0.57 2.16
CA VAL A 135 -6.86 1.77 1.33
C VAL A 135 -6.63 2.97 2.23
N ILE A 136 -5.48 3.60 2.12
CA ILE A 136 -4.97 4.61 3.06
C ILE A 136 -4.99 5.99 2.40
N PRO A 137 -6.00 6.85 2.65
CA PRO A 137 -5.97 8.22 2.19
C PRO A 137 -5.03 9.05 3.07
N PHE A 138 -4.18 9.86 2.46
CA PHE A 138 -3.27 10.73 3.19
C PHE A 138 -3.06 12.07 2.50
N VAL A 139 -2.50 13.02 3.23
CA VAL A 139 -2.15 14.34 2.72
C VAL A 139 -0.67 14.61 2.90
N MET A 140 -0.01 15.06 1.82
CA MET A 140 1.37 15.52 1.89
C MET A 140 1.38 17.02 2.23
N GLY A 141 1.71 17.34 3.48
CA GLY A 141 1.72 18.70 4.02
C GLY A 141 0.42 19.06 4.73
N SER A 142 0.04 20.34 4.70
CA SER A 142 -1.13 20.82 5.44
C SER A 142 -2.41 20.75 4.61
N LEU A 143 -3.49 20.22 5.22
CA LEU A 143 -4.85 20.31 4.67
C LEU A 143 -5.33 21.76 4.47
N LYS A 144 -4.75 22.73 5.22
CA LYS A 144 -5.06 24.17 5.11
C LYS A 144 -4.29 24.85 3.98
N ALA A 145 -3.44 24.13 3.24
CA ALA A 145 -2.75 24.69 2.08
C ALA A 145 -3.74 25.09 0.99
N LYS A 146 -3.41 26.12 0.20
CA LYS A 146 -4.24 26.54 -0.96
C LYS A 146 -4.51 25.41 -1.95
N LYS A 147 -3.58 24.48 -2.08
CA LYS A 147 -3.68 23.26 -2.91
C LYS A 147 -3.12 22.10 -2.11
N PRO A 148 -3.91 21.45 -1.24
CA PRO A 148 -3.46 20.28 -0.52
C PRO A 148 -3.14 19.15 -1.53
N LYS A 149 -2.05 18.44 -1.29
CA LYS A 149 -1.68 17.26 -2.08
C LYS A 149 -2.24 16.04 -1.38
N ILE A 150 -3.36 15.55 -1.89
CA ILE A 150 -4.03 14.36 -1.38
C ILE A 150 -3.60 13.18 -2.24
N ALA A 151 -3.29 12.06 -1.61
CA ALA A 151 -2.96 10.81 -2.27
C ALA A 151 -3.64 9.64 -1.54
N VAL A 152 -3.59 8.47 -2.16
CA VAL A 152 -4.06 7.21 -1.58
C VAL A 152 -2.97 6.17 -1.79
N GLU A 153 -2.64 5.45 -0.75
CA GLU A 153 -1.75 4.29 -0.79
C GLU A 153 -2.56 3.01 -0.64
N LEU A 154 -2.15 1.96 -1.35
CA LEU A 154 -2.67 0.60 -1.17
C LEU A 154 -1.56 -0.25 -0.60
N SER A 155 -1.81 -0.87 0.54
CA SER A 155 -0.85 -1.72 1.24
C SER A 155 -1.54 -2.97 1.79
N ASP A 156 -0.79 -4.04 1.97
CA ASP A 156 -1.24 -5.25 2.69
C ASP A 156 -0.70 -5.33 4.12
N SER A 157 -0.16 -4.23 4.62
CA SER A 157 0.52 -4.15 5.91
C SER A 157 -0.17 -3.19 6.88
N ALA A 158 -0.69 -3.72 7.99
CA ALA A 158 -1.18 -2.90 9.11
C ALA A 158 -0.08 -2.02 9.72
N TYR A 159 1.20 -2.44 9.63
CA TYR A 159 2.34 -1.65 10.06
C TYR A 159 2.43 -0.33 9.27
N VAL A 160 2.19 -0.37 7.96
CA VAL A 160 2.17 0.84 7.11
C VAL A 160 1.05 1.77 7.58
N VAL A 161 -0.16 1.25 7.85
CA VAL A 161 -1.28 2.07 8.35
C VAL A 161 -0.91 2.77 9.66
N CYS A 162 -0.29 2.06 10.61
CA CYS A 162 0.13 2.65 11.90
C CYS A 162 1.28 3.66 11.77
N SER A 163 2.01 3.65 10.64
CA SER A 163 3.18 4.51 10.41
C SER A 163 2.85 5.76 9.57
N MET A 164 1.67 5.83 8.97
CA MET A 164 1.18 6.94 8.16
C MET A 164 0.48 8.01 8.99
#